data_da75117ba67ea5fc121f76f37461ebf5
#
_entry.id   da75117ba67ea5fc121f76f37461ebf5
#
_cell.length_a   1.000
_cell.length_b   1.000
_cell.length_c   1.000
_cell.angle_alpha   90.00
_cell.angle_beta   90.00
_cell.angle_gamma   90.00
#
_symmetry.space_group_name_H-M   'P 1'
#
loop_
_entity.id
_entity.type
_entity.pdbx_description
1 polymer ?
#
loop_
_entity_poly.entity_id
_entity_poly.type
_entity_poly.pdbx_seq_one_letter_code
_entity_poly.pdbx_strand_id
1 'polypeptide(L)'
;MASLSAPSRGVLVEGGSHGTTSDSPAGISLDVVSGGNSANLNWALHTHDIGRIDELRLGEAILLGVDPLYRTPIPGLHTDAFTLTAEVIEVAMKPAQPWGDRAQAAFGKAPVRNGNTTVHQAILALGHQDVDPDDLHPPDGIAILGMSSDHLVVD
;
A
#
# COMPACT_ATOMS: atom_id res chain seq x y z
N MET A 1 19.02 13.94 -0.12
CA MET A 1 18.17 14.97 0.51
C MET A 1 16.97 15.16 -0.40
N ALA A 2 15.88 14.49 -0.12
CA ALA A 2 14.63 14.66 -0.85
C ALA A 2 13.78 15.68 -0.11
N SER A 3 13.44 16.78 -0.79
CA SER A 3 12.55 17.82 -0.28
C SER A 3 11.11 17.37 -0.45
N LEU A 4 10.42 17.11 0.64
CA LEU A 4 8.97 16.89 0.68
C LEU A 4 8.28 18.27 0.66
N SER A 5 7.71 18.63 -0.48
CA SER A 5 6.70 19.68 -0.55
C SER A 5 5.45 19.12 -1.20
N ALA A 6 4.57 18.55 -0.39
CA ALA A 6 3.20 18.31 -0.80
C ALA A 6 2.34 19.49 -0.31
N PRO A 7 1.53 20.13 -1.17
CA PRO A 7 0.47 20.98 -0.68
C PRO A 7 -0.64 20.08 -0.17
N SER A 8 -0.71 19.91 1.14
CA SER A 8 -1.86 19.32 1.80
C SER A 8 -3.07 20.27 1.63
N ARG A 9 -3.82 20.11 0.55
CA ARG A 9 -5.21 20.50 0.56
C ARG A 9 -5.97 19.44 1.33
N GLY A 10 -6.20 19.69 2.60
CA GLY A 10 -7.15 18.93 3.38
C GLY A 10 -8.49 18.93 2.63
N VAL A 11 -9.04 17.75 2.41
CA VAL A 11 -10.42 17.63 1.96
C VAL A 11 -11.27 18.07 3.14
N LEU A 12 -11.67 19.35 3.15
CA LEU A 12 -12.70 19.85 4.04
C LEU A 12 -14.02 19.33 3.48
N VAL A 13 -14.57 18.33 4.10
CA VAL A 13 -16.00 18.02 3.95
C VAL A 13 -16.73 19.07 4.79
N GLU A 14 -17.24 20.12 4.14
CA GLU A 14 -18.12 21.07 4.79
C GLU A 14 -19.40 20.33 5.20
N GLY A 15 -19.49 19.98 6.47
CA GLY A 15 -20.67 19.40 7.08
C GLY A 15 -21.79 20.43 7.12
N GLY A 16 -22.96 20.05 6.56
CA GLY A 16 -24.18 20.84 6.67
C GLY A 16 -24.59 21.05 8.12
N SER A 17 -25.26 22.16 8.36
CA SER A 17 -25.77 22.74 9.59
C SER A 17 -25.97 21.80 10.79
N HIS A 18 -25.24 22.07 11.84
CA HIS A 18 -25.33 21.41 13.14
C HIS A 18 -26.70 21.64 13.80
N GLY A 19 -27.56 20.65 13.72
CA GLY A 19 -28.69 20.52 14.64
C GLY A 19 -28.16 19.94 15.95
N THR A 20 -28.18 20.74 17.01
CA THR A 20 -27.87 20.28 18.37
C THR A 20 -28.96 19.35 18.88
N THR A 21 -28.84 18.05 18.60
CA THR A 21 -29.64 17.04 19.32
C THR A 21 -28.67 16.09 20.00
N SER A 22 -28.76 16.04 21.33
CA SER A 22 -28.03 15.11 22.18
C SER A 22 -28.59 13.70 21.97
N ASP A 23 -28.03 12.95 21.01
CA ASP A 23 -28.46 11.58 20.70
C ASP A 23 -27.64 10.50 21.43
N SER A 24 -26.99 10.86 22.53
CA SER A 24 -26.43 9.85 23.41
C SER A 24 -27.55 9.30 24.33
N PRO A 25 -27.75 7.97 24.39
CA PRO A 25 -28.65 7.34 25.32
C PRO A 25 -28.39 7.71 26.81
N ALA A 26 -27.17 8.17 27.08
CA ALA A 26 -26.74 8.62 28.40
C ALA A 26 -26.89 10.13 28.63
N GLY A 27 -27.46 10.89 27.67
CA GLY A 27 -27.62 12.34 27.78
C GLY A 27 -26.31 13.13 27.75
N ILE A 28 -25.22 12.51 27.27
CA ILE A 28 -23.90 13.15 27.15
C ILE A 28 -23.83 13.86 25.81
N SER A 29 -23.48 15.15 25.82
CA SER A 29 -23.15 15.88 24.59
C SER A 29 -21.73 15.56 24.17
N LEU A 30 -21.55 15.22 22.91
CA LEU A 30 -20.22 15.01 22.29
C LEU A 30 -19.96 16.15 21.29
N ASP A 31 -18.80 16.76 21.39
CA ASP A 31 -18.38 17.84 20.47
C ASP A 31 -18.01 17.28 19.09
N VAL A 32 -17.38 16.10 19.06
CA VAL A 32 -16.92 15.42 17.85
C VAL A 32 -17.30 13.94 17.91
N VAL A 33 -17.83 13.42 16.83
CA VAL A 33 -18.05 11.99 16.62
C VAL A 33 -17.11 11.49 15.54
N SER A 34 -16.05 10.82 15.96
CA SER A 34 -15.10 10.19 15.05
C SER A 34 -15.58 8.79 14.67
N GLY A 35 -15.80 8.54 13.40
CA GLY A 35 -16.33 7.27 12.91
C GLY A 35 -15.71 6.83 11.60
N GLY A 36 -15.47 5.52 11.46
CA GLY A 36 -14.92 4.95 10.23
C GLY A 36 -13.40 5.11 10.07
N ASN A 37 -12.93 4.63 8.94
CA ASN A 37 -11.53 4.59 8.56
C ASN A 37 -11.37 4.76 7.04
N SER A 38 -10.19 4.47 6.49
CA SER A 38 -9.91 4.58 5.05
C SER A 38 -10.89 3.79 4.17
N ALA A 39 -11.41 2.65 4.64
CA ALA A 39 -12.39 1.86 3.89
C ALA A 39 -13.76 2.56 3.74
N ASN A 40 -14.05 3.54 4.57
CA ASN A 40 -15.29 4.30 4.50
C ASN A 40 -15.17 5.59 3.66
N LEU A 41 -13.98 5.92 3.16
CA LEU A 41 -13.75 7.18 2.44
C LEU A 41 -14.65 7.31 1.22
N ASN A 42 -14.74 6.28 0.39
CA ASN A 42 -15.58 6.30 -0.81
C ASN A 42 -17.07 6.50 -0.46
N TRP A 43 -17.56 5.82 0.57
CA TRP A 43 -18.91 6.02 1.08
C TRP A 43 -19.12 7.47 1.53
N ALA A 44 -18.21 8.02 2.34
CA ALA A 44 -18.34 9.37 2.87
C ALA A 44 -18.29 10.45 1.77
N LEU A 45 -17.55 10.22 0.70
CA LEU A 45 -17.49 11.15 -0.45
C LEU A 45 -18.74 11.14 -1.33
N HIS A 46 -19.51 10.05 -1.32
CA HIS A 46 -20.65 9.87 -2.23
C HIS A 46 -22.02 9.83 -1.52
N THR A 47 -22.05 9.84 -0.20
CA THR A 47 -23.31 9.90 0.55
C THR A 47 -23.64 11.33 0.96
N HIS A 48 -24.94 11.64 0.96
CA HIS A 48 -25.43 12.94 1.44
C HIS A 48 -25.76 12.93 2.95
N ASP A 49 -25.88 11.76 3.53
CA ASP A 49 -26.20 11.59 4.95
C ASP A 49 -25.16 10.68 5.60
N ILE A 50 -24.23 11.29 6.28
CA ILE A 50 -23.21 10.61 7.10
C ILE A 50 -23.64 10.48 8.57
N GLY A 51 -24.90 10.81 8.89
CA GLY A 51 -25.42 10.85 10.24
C GLY A 51 -24.69 11.88 11.08
N ARG A 52 -24.26 11.48 12.28
CA ARG A 52 -23.52 12.33 13.23
C ARG A 52 -22.00 12.16 13.16
N ILE A 53 -21.48 11.61 12.09
CA ILE A 53 -20.02 11.46 11.93
C ILE A 53 -19.44 12.79 11.48
N ASP A 54 -18.55 13.37 12.29
CA ASP A 54 -17.88 14.64 12.02
C ASP A 54 -16.51 14.42 11.35
N GLU A 55 -15.88 13.26 11.59
CA GLU A 55 -14.57 12.94 11.02
C GLU A 55 -14.38 11.44 10.74
N LEU A 56 -13.53 11.14 9.78
CA LEU A 56 -12.98 9.81 9.52
C LEU A 56 -11.51 9.74 9.90
N ARG A 57 -11.08 8.60 10.40
CA ARG A 57 -9.65 8.32 10.65
C ARG A 57 -9.03 7.72 9.39
N LEU A 58 -8.35 8.56 8.62
CA LEU A 58 -7.76 8.20 7.36
C LEU A 58 -6.24 8.03 7.49
N GLY A 59 -5.73 6.91 7.03
CA GLY A 59 -4.30 6.61 6.96
C GLY A 59 -3.95 6.06 5.58
N GLU A 60 -4.14 4.77 5.40
CA GLU A 60 -3.76 4.04 4.19
C GLU A 60 -4.26 4.71 2.90
N ALA A 61 -5.54 5.06 2.81
CA ALA A 61 -6.10 5.67 1.61
C ALA A 61 -5.40 6.98 1.21
N ILE A 62 -5.05 7.82 2.19
CA ILE A 62 -4.39 9.11 1.92
C ILE A 62 -2.91 8.91 1.62
N LEU A 63 -2.25 8.00 2.33
CA LEU A 63 -0.82 7.76 2.18
C LEU A 63 -0.49 7.04 0.88
N LEU A 64 -1.29 6.04 0.51
CA LEU A 64 -1.04 5.22 -0.68
C LEU A 64 -1.86 5.66 -1.91
N GLY A 65 -2.83 6.56 -1.73
CA GLY A 65 -3.67 7.05 -2.83
C GLY A 65 -4.62 6.00 -3.42
N VAL A 66 -4.85 4.90 -2.71
CA VAL A 66 -5.69 3.78 -3.17
C VAL A 66 -6.81 3.47 -2.18
N ASP A 67 -7.94 3.04 -2.71
CA ASP A 67 -9.04 2.51 -1.92
C ASP A 67 -8.61 1.15 -1.31
N PRO A 68 -8.63 0.99 0.03
CA PRO A 68 -8.15 -0.22 0.66
C PRO A 68 -9.03 -1.45 0.44
N LEU A 69 -10.31 -1.26 0.04
CA LEU A 69 -11.23 -2.37 -0.24
C LEU A 69 -11.04 -2.94 -1.65
N TYR A 70 -10.87 -2.06 -2.64
CA TYR A 70 -10.86 -2.45 -4.05
C TYR A 70 -9.49 -2.29 -4.71
N ARG A 71 -8.50 -1.75 -4.00
CA ARG A 71 -7.15 -1.45 -4.51
C ARG A 71 -7.16 -0.59 -5.78
N THR A 72 -8.17 0.26 -5.92
CA THR A 72 -8.29 1.18 -7.04
C THR A 72 -7.76 2.57 -6.66
N PRO A 73 -7.10 3.29 -7.59
CA PRO A 73 -6.65 4.65 -7.35
C PRO A 73 -7.81 5.57 -6.96
N ILE A 74 -7.56 6.43 -5.97
CA ILE A 74 -8.51 7.46 -5.55
C ILE A 74 -8.24 8.71 -6.39
N PRO A 75 -9.24 9.22 -7.13
CA PRO A 75 -9.06 10.41 -7.96
C PRO A 75 -8.52 11.60 -7.17
N GLY A 76 -7.45 12.22 -7.67
CA GLY A 76 -6.81 13.37 -7.07
C GLY A 76 -5.77 13.06 -5.99
N LEU A 77 -5.53 11.80 -5.67
CA LEU A 77 -4.43 11.38 -4.81
C LEU A 77 -3.28 10.78 -5.62
N HIS A 78 -2.08 10.85 -5.06
CA HIS A 78 -0.88 10.25 -5.63
C HIS A 78 -0.75 8.78 -5.20
N THR A 79 -0.45 7.89 -6.14
CA THR A 79 -0.19 6.46 -5.88
C THR A 79 1.29 6.13 -5.84
N ASP A 80 2.15 7.11 -6.11
CA ASP A 80 3.61 7.03 -6.17
C ASP A 80 4.29 7.89 -5.09
N ALA A 81 3.56 8.22 -4.02
CA ALA A 81 4.07 9.08 -2.95
C ALA A 81 5.19 8.43 -2.11
N PHE A 82 5.28 7.10 -2.13
CA PHE A 82 6.29 6.35 -1.40
C PHE A 82 7.23 5.62 -2.36
N THR A 83 8.51 5.71 -2.04
CA THR A 83 9.56 4.93 -2.72
C THR A 83 10.34 4.17 -1.67
N LEU A 84 10.46 2.85 -1.86
CA LEU A 84 11.27 1.99 -1.03
C LEU A 84 12.63 1.80 -1.71
N THR A 85 13.71 2.03 -0.96
CA THR A 85 15.08 1.83 -1.45
C THR A 85 15.75 0.75 -0.61
N ALA A 86 16.37 -0.21 -1.27
CA ALA A 86 17.11 -1.28 -0.61
C ALA A 86 18.53 -1.38 -1.14
N GLU A 87 19.44 -1.86 -0.29
CA GLU A 87 20.82 -2.13 -0.68
C GLU A 87 20.90 -3.38 -1.54
N VAL A 88 21.71 -3.33 -2.60
CA VAL A 88 22.05 -4.50 -3.42
C VAL A 88 23.22 -5.22 -2.76
N ILE A 89 22.98 -6.42 -2.26
CA ILE A 89 24.00 -7.24 -1.56
C ILE A 89 24.86 -8.02 -2.57
N GLU A 90 24.23 -8.58 -3.60
CA GLU A 90 24.87 -9.41 -4.60
C GLU A 90 24.29 -9.15 -5.97
N VAL A 91 25.13 -9.15 -7.00
CA VAL A 91 24.73 -9.24 -8.41
C VAL A 91 25.54 -10.34 -9.07
N ALA A 92 24.87 -11.32 -9.68
CA ALA A 92 25.54 -12.41 -10.35
C ALA A 92 24.78 -12.90 -11.58
N MET A 93 25.53 -13.42 -12.56
CA MET A 93 24.95 -14.18 -13.67
C MET A 93 24.62 -15.59 -13.16
N LYS A 94 23.36 -15.93 -13.15
CA LYS A 94 22.87 -17.24 -12.68
C LYS A 94 22.03 -17.93 -13.75
N PRO A 95 21.97 -19.27 -13.76
CA PRO A 95 21.01 -19.97 -14.61
C PRO A 95 19.59 -19.50 -14.33
N ALA A 96 18.82 -19.26 -15.38
CA ALA A 96 17.41 -18.86 -15.23
C ALA A 96 16.56 -19.92 -14.48
N GLN A 97 17.02 -21.18 -14.53
CA GLN A 97 16.48 -22.26 -13.74
C GLN A 97 17.50 -22.74 -12.71
N PRO A 98 17.13 -22.85 -11.43
CA PRO A 98 17.95 -23.51 -10.43
C PRO A 98 18.23 -24.96 -10.81
N TRP A 99 19.38 -25.47 -10.38
CA TRP A 99 19.73 -26.86 -10.58
C TRP A 99 19.00 -27.74 -9.55
N GLY A 100 18.56 -28.92 -9.99
CA GLY A 100 17.88 -29.89 -9.13
C GLY A 100 16.37 -29.75 -9.08
N ASP A 101 15.74 -30.54 -8.20
CA ASP A 101 14.31 -30.55 -8.01
C ASP A 101 13.83 -29.24 -7.35
N ARG A 102 12.77 -28.70 -7.88
CA ARG A 102 12.14 -27.51 -7.32
C ARG A 102 11.18 -27.90 -6.20
N ALA A 103 11.47 -27.42 -5.01
CA ALA A 103 10.50 -27.41 -3.93
C ALA A 103 9.51 -26.25 -4.08
N GLN A 104 8.50 -26.26 -3.24
CA GLN A 104 7.56 -25.14 -3.14
C GLN A 104 8.30 -23.88 -2.70
N ALA A 105 8.02 -22.74 -3.32
CA ALA A 105 8.53 -21.47 -2.84
C ALA A 105 7.99 -21.16 -1.45
N ALA A 106 8.83 -20.57 -0.61
CA ALA A 106 8.43 -20.20 0.74
C ALA A 106 7.28 -19.17 0.74
N PHE A 107 7.29 -18.28 -0.26
CA PHE A 107 6.28 -17.25 -0.44
C PHE A 107 5.96 -17.08 -1.92
N GLY A 108 4.66 -17.03 -2.24
CA GLY A 108 4.19 -16.80 -3.60
C GLY A 108 4.47 -17.94 -4.59
N LYS A 109 4.22 -17.67 -5.86
CA LYS A 109 4.55 -18.60 -6.97
C LYS A 109 5.84 -18.14 -7.61
N ALA A 110 6.86 -18.99 -7.58
CA ALA A 110 8.08 -18.73 -8.34
C ALA A 110 7.75 -18.59 -9.85
N PRO A 111 8.26 -17.55 -10.53
CA PRO A 111 8.04 -17.41 -11.96
C PRO A 111 8.63 -18.62 -12.70
N VAL A 112 7.83 -19.16 -13.63
CA VAL A 112 8.27 -20.27 -14.48
C VAL A 112 9.07 -19.65 -15.64
N ARG A 113 10.39 -19.87 -15.65
CA ARG A 113 11.24 -19.52 -16.78
C ARG A 113 11.61 -20.79 -17.55
N ASN A 114 11.42 -20.73 -18.85
CA ASN A 114 11.77 -21.82 -19.73
C ASN A 114 13.14 -21.51 -20.39
N GLY A 115 14.06 -22.48 -20.33
CA GLY A 115 15.31 -22.47 -21.11
C GLY A 115 16.59 -22.51 -20.29
N ASN A 116 17.67 -22.90 -20.98
CA ASN A 116 19.06 -22.94 -20.48
C ASN A 116 19.75 -21.57 -20.59
N THR A 117 19.04 -20.49 -20.35
CA THR A 117 19.59 -19.14 -20.39
C THR A 117 20.14 -18.72 -19.03
N THR A 118 21.16 -17.88 -19.04
CA THR A 118 21.63 -17.18 -17.86
C THR A 118 20.96 -15.81 -17.79
N VAL A 119 20.67 -15.36 -16.57
CA VAL A 119 20.08 -14.06 -16.30
C VAL A 119 20.90 -13.34 -15.23
N HIS A 120 20.87 -12.03 -15.26
CA HIS A 120 21.37 -11.25 -14.14
C HIS A 120 20.40 -11.39 -12.99
N GLN A 121 20.89 -11.78 -11.83
CA GLN A 121 20.10 -11.80 -10.60
C GLN A 121 20.78 -10.91 -9.57
N ALA A 122 19.95 -10.17 -8.84
CA ALA A 122 20.39 -9.40 -7.70
C ALA A 122 19.68 -9.87 -6.43
N ILE A 123 20.40 -9.78 -5.32
CA ILE A 123 19.87 -9.96 -3.97
C ILE A 123 19.84 -8.60 -3.29
N LEU A 124 18.70 -8.23 -2.76
CA LEU A 124 18.48 -6.98 -2.06
C LEU A 124 18.27 -7.25 -0.57
N ALA A 125 18.79 -6.36 0.28
CA ALA A 125 18.54 -6.34 1.73
C ALA A 125 17.12 -5.81 2.02
N LEU A 126 16.12 -6.59 1.65
CA LEU A 126 14.71 -6.28 1.80
C LEU A 126 13.93 -7.59 1.85
N GLY A 127 13.07 -7.78 2.81
CA GLY A 127 12.32 -9.00 2.95
C GLY A 127 10.89 -8.80 3.44
N HIS A 128 10.22 -9.91 3.69
CA HIS A 128 8.85 -9.91 4.22
C HIS A 128 8.68 -9.19 5.56
N GLN A 129 9.76 -9.05 6.33
CA GLN A 129 9.74 -8.27 7.56
C GLN A 129 9.56 -6.77 7.31
N ASP A 130 9.86 -6.30 6.10
CA ASP A 130 9.89 -4.89 5.74
C ASP A 130 8.69 -4.49 4.87
N VAL A 131 8.26 -5.39 3.97
CA VAL A 131 7.22 -5.10 2.97
C VAL A 131 6.56 -6.38 2.47
N ASP A 132 5.30 -6.27 2.03
CA ASP A 132 4.62 -7.32 1.27
C ASP A 132 5.10 -7.28 -0.21
N PRO A 133 5.63 -8.38 -0.76
CA PRO A 133 6.09 -8.41 -2.14
C PRO A 133 4.98 -8.17 -3.17
N ASP A 134 3.73 -8.49 -2.84
CA ASP A 134 2.59 -8.29 -3.73
C ASP A 134 2.23 -6.79 -3.88
N ASP A 135 2.69 -5.95 -2.94
CA ASP A 135 2.51 -4.51 -2.98
C ASP A 135 3.74 -3.75 -3.55
N LEU A 136 4.77 -4.48 -3.97
CA LEU A 136 5.95 -3.89 -4.60
C LEU A 136 5.75 -3.67 -6.10
N HIS A 137 6.07 -2.48 -6.56
CA HIS A 137 6.10 -2.11 -7.95
C HIS A 137 7.55 -1.83 -8.39
N PRO A 138 8.28 -2.86 -8.84
CA PRO A 138 9.66 -2.67 -9.31
C PRO A 138 9.69 -1.82 -10.58
N PRO A 139 10.83 -1.17 -10.87
CA PRO A 139 11.03 -0.47 -12.14
C PRO A 139 10.86 -1.40 -13.35
N ASP A 140 10.55 -0.81 -14.51
CA ASP A 140 10.41 -1.53 -15.76
C ASP A 140 11.67 -2.37 -16.06
N GLY A 141 11.46 -3.62 -16.43
CA GLY A 141 12.52 -4.56 -16.75
C GLY A 141 13.08 -5.33 -15.56
N ILE A 142 12.61 -5.06 -14.35
CA ILE A 142 12.97 -5.81 -13.15
C ILE A 142 11.81 -6.73 -12.76
N ALA A 143 12.09 -8.00 -12.53
CA ALA A 143 11.11 -8.95 -12.06
C ALA A 143 11.48 -9.52 -10.69
N ILE A 144 10.51 -9.59 -9.79
CA ILE A 144 10.66 -10.26 -8.49
C ILE A 144 10.65 -11.77 -8.72
N LEU A 145 11.71 -12.44 -8.31
CA LEU A 145 11.86 -13.89 -8.42
C LEU A 145 11.44 -14.62 -7.15
N GLY A 146 11.60 -13.99 -6.01
CA GLY A 146 11.24 -14.54 -4.71
C GLY A 146 11.71 -13.66 -3.58
N MET A 147 11.15 -13.91 -2.40
CA MET A 147 11.46 -13.17 -1.18
C MET A 147 11.55 -14.12 -0.01
N SER A 148 12.51 -13.91 0.87
CA SER A 148 12.58 -14.52 2.19
C SER A 148 12.11 -13.53 3.26
N SER A 149 12.33 -13.84 4.55
CA SER A 149 12.06 -12.90 5.64
C SER A 149 12.83 -11.59 5.51
N ASP A 150 14.04 -11.65 4.95
CA ASP A 150 15.06 -10.58 5.00
C ASP A 150 15.75 -10.30 3.65
N HIS A 151 15.48 -11.08 2.59
CA HIS A 151 16.10 -10.90 1.28
C HIS A 151 15.07 -10.98 0.14
N LEU A 152 15.21 -10.09 -0.83
CA LEU A 152 14.48 -10.08 -2.09
C LEU A 152 15.42 -10.46 -3.23
N VAL A 153 14.99 -11.41 -4.07
CA VAL A 153 15.72 -11.78 -5.29
C VAL A 153 14.99 -11.23 -6.50
N VAL A 154 15.71 -10.50 -7.33
CA VAL A 154 15.18 -9.91 -8.58
C VAL A 154 16.08 -10.26 -9.76
N ASP A 155 15.58 -10.06 -10.97
CA ASP A 155 16.36 -10.15 -12.22
C ASP A 155 16.11 -8.99 -13.14
#